data_c784c0c5816c012fb7fa2853e4a31059
#
_entry.id   c784c0c5816c012fb7fa2853e4a31059
#
_cell.length_a   1.000
_cell.length_b   1.000
_cell.length_c   1.000
_cell.angle_alpha   90.00
_cell.angle_beta   90.00
_cell.angle_gamma   90.00
#
_symmetry.space_group_name_H-M   'P 1'
#
loop_
_entity.id
_entity.type
_entity.pdbx_description
1 polymer ?
#
loop_
_entity_poly.entity_id
_entity_poly.type
_entity_poly.pdbx_seq_one_letter_code
_entity_poly.pdbx_strand_id
1 'polypeptide(L)'
;AAPERQSGRKAQMSNISAAKTVADVIRTCLGPRAMLKMILDPMGGILLTNDGHAILREIEVAHPAAKSMIELSRTQDEEVGDGTTSVIILAGEVLAHSLPLLERGLHPVVIIAAFKQAMTQALQIIESVSMPVDVRNDDEMLKIIRTSIGTKFVSRWSDLMCRLALKAVRTVACIDGSASSNSGSQ
;
A
#
# COMPACT_ATOMS: atom_id res chain seq x y z
N ALA A 1 -4.69 26.67 -21.53
CA ALA A 1 -4.03 25.79 -22.50
C ALA A 1 -5.02 24.71 -22.92
N ALA A 2 -5.09 24.39 -24.23
CA ALA A 2 -5.93 23.30 -24.70
C ALA A 2 -5.45 21.96 -24.13
N PRO A 3 -6.35 21.03 -23.77
CA PRO A 3 -5.94 19.74 -23.25
C PRO A 3 -5.20 18.94 -24.34
N GLU A 4 -4.01 18.45 -24.01
CA GLU A 4 -3.24 17.58 -24.91
C GLU A 4 -3.91 16.21 -24.96
N ARG A 5 -4.25 15.75 -26.18
CA ARG A 5 -4.84 14.43 -26.39
C ARG A 5 -3.77 13.46 -26.88
N GLN A 6 -3.56 12.39 -26.11
CA GLN A 6 -2.75 11.25 -26.54
C GLN A 6 -3.63 10.03 -26.76
N SER A 7 -3.30 9.19 -27.74
CA SER A 7 -4.07 7.99 -28.08
C SER A 7 -3.19 6.85 -28.54
N GLY A 8 -3.76 5.64 -28.57
CA GLY A 8 -3.09 4.43 -29.05
C GLY A 8 -1.88 4.02 -28.19
N ARG A 9 -0.90 3.42 -28.84
CA ARG A 9 0.29 2.86 -28.19
C ARG A 9 1.12 3.91 -27.42
N LYS A 10 1.23 5.13 -27.97
CA LYS A 10 1.95 6.23 -27.32
C LYS A 10 1.36 6.56 -25.94
N ALA A 11 0.02 6.61 -25.86
CA ALA A 11 -0.67 6.84 -24.60
C ALA A 11 -0.45 5.69 -23.59
N GLN A 12 -0.49 4.43 -24.05
CA GLN A 12 -0.24 3.27 -23.20
C GLN A 12 1.18 3.30 -22.61
N MET A 13 2.19 3.56 -23.44
CA MET A 13 3.58 3.67 -22.98
C MET A 13 3.78 4.83 -22.02
N SER A 14 3.17 5.99 -22.29
CA SER A 14 3.22 7.15 -21.40
C SER A 14 2.60 6.84 -20.04
N ASN A 15 1.45 6.16 -20.00
CA ASN A 15 0.78 5.76 -18.77
C ASN A 15 1.65 4.82 -17.93
N ILE A 16 2.26 3.81 -18.56
CA ILE A 16 3.14 2.86 -17.88
C ILE A 16 4.38 3.56 -17.33
N SER A 17 5.00 4.43 -18.14
CA SER A 17 6.18 5.20 -17.71
C SER A 17 5.88 6.10 -16.51
N ALA A 18 4.74 6.80 -16.54
CA ALA A 18 4.31 7.66 -15.43
C ALA A 18 4.04 6.85 -14.15
N ALA A 19 3.36 5.71 -14.25
CA ALA A 19 3.10 4.83 -13.12
C ALA A 19 4.39 4.26 -12.53
N LYS A 20 5.31 3.82 -13.37
CA LYS A 20 6.63 3.34 -12.95
C LYS A 20 7.42 4.44 -12.23
N THR A 21 7.40 5.66 -12.74
CA THR A 21 8.09 6.80 -12.11
C THR A 21 7.58 7.02 -10.67
N VAL A 22 6.27 6.95 -10.45
CA VAL A 22 5.68 7.05 -9.09
C VAL A 22 6.20 5.92 -8.19
N ALA A 23 6.20 4.68 -8.68
CA ALA A 23 6.72 3.55 -7.94
C ALA A 23 8.22 3.69 -7.60
N ASP A 24 9.02 4.17 -8.53
CA ASP A 24 10.47 4.38 -8.34
C ASP A 24 10.75 5.48 -7.31
N VAL A 25 9.91 6.50 -7.21
CA VAL A 25 10.03 7.56 -6.18
C VAL A 25 9.97 6.98 -4.78
N ILE A 26 9.08 6.02 -4.52
CA ILE A 26 8.89 5.47 -3.17
C ILE A 26 9.64 4.16 -2.92
N ARG A 27 10.27 3.57 -3.93
CA ARG A 27 10.97 2.28 -3.85
C ARG A 27 12.00 2.22 -2.72
N THR A 28 12.73 3.30 -2.51
CA THR A 28 13.75 3.40 -1.45
C THR A 28 13.17 3.46 -0.03
N CYS A 29 11.86 3.57 0.10
CA CYS A 29 11.17 3.60 1.39
C CYS A 29 10.64 2.22 1.82
N LEU A 30 10.86 1.17 1.02
CA LEU A 30 10.44 -0.19 1.31
C LEU A 30 11.60 -1.04 1.83
N GLY A 31 11.31 -1.87 2.83
CA GLY A 31 12.22 -2.92 3.33
C GLY A 31 13.02 -2.52 4.56
N PRO A 32 13.87 -3.43 5.07
CA PRO A 32 14.59 -3.26 6.33
C PRO A 32 15.67 -2.17 6.27
N ARG A 33 16.09 -1.77 5.07
CA ARG A 33 17.01 -0.65 4.83
C ARG A 33 16.29 0.58 4.29
N ALA A 34 15.00 0.70 4.58
CA ALA A 34 14.20 1.83 4.15
C ALA A 34 14.77 3.16 4.68
N MET A 35 14.80 4.16 3.80
CA MET A 35 15.26 5.49 4.12
C MET A 35 14.09 6.45 4.22
N LEU A 36 14.19 7.43 5.12
CA LEU A 36 13.23 8.52 5.20
C LEU A 36 13.39 9.44 3.98
N LYS A 37 12.28 9.89 3.46
CA LYS A 37 12.25 10.99 2.48
C LYS A 37 11.95 12.30 3.20
N MET A 38 12.64 13.33 2.75
CA MET A 38 12.38 14.71 3.13
C MET A 38 11.57 15.37 2.03
N ILE A 39 10.40 15.85 2.38
CA ILE A 39 9.49 16.51 1.44
C ILE A 39 9.18 17.89 2.00
N LEU A 40 9.18 18.90 1.12
CA LEU A 40 8.70 20.23 1.44
C LEU A 40 7.19 20.27 1.10
N ASP A 41 6.38 20.63 2.07
CA ASP A 41 4.97 20.86 1.83
C ASP A 41 4.77 22.23 1.12
N PRO A 42 3.61 22.49 0.51
CA PRO A 42 3.33 23.76 -0.15
C PRO A 42 3.39 24.98 0.78
N MET A 43 3.31 24.79 2.07
CA MET A 43 3.39 25.84 3.10
C MET A 43 4.83 26.07 3.62
N GLY A 44 5.82 25.33 3.09
CA GLY A 44 7.22 25.44 3.49
C GLY A 44 7.60 24.62 4.71
N GLY A 45 6.70 23.76 5.21
CA GLY A 45 6.99 22.77 6.25
C GLY A 45 7.84 21.62 5.70
N ILE A 46 8.57 20.95 6.59
CA ILE A 46 9.40 19.79 6.24
C ILE A 46 8.73 18.53 6.80
N LEU A 47 8.36 17.61 5.90
CA LEU A 47 7.87 16.28 6.25
C LEU A 47 8.99 15.25 6.07
N LEU A 48 9.31 14.53 7.14
CA LEU A 48 10.26 13.40 7.11
C LEU A 48 9.49 12.11 7.34
N THR A 49 9.36 11.28 6.30
CA THR A 49 8.61 10.03 6.38
C THR A 49 9.15 8.96 5.43
N ASN A 50 8.86 7.69 5.72
CA ASN A 50 9.03 6.56 4.82
C ASN A 50 7.68 5.91 4.44
N ASP A 51 6.58 6.53 4.83
CA ASP A 51 5.25 6.03 4.52
C ASP A 51 4.85 6.41 3.09
N GLY A 52 4.48 5.40 2.27
CA GLY A 52 4.18 5.62 0.85
C GLY A 52 2.99 6.55 0.63
N HIS A 53 1.92 6.38 1.40
CA HIS A 53 0.74 7.25 1.29
C HIS A 53 1.07 8.70 1.69
N ALA A 54 1.76 8.90 2.82
CA ALA A 54 2.14 10.23 3.27
C ALA A 54 3.06 10.95 2.24
N ILE A 55 3.98 10.21 1.61
CA ILE A 55 4.85 10.76 0.56
C ILE A 55 4.04 11.17 -0.67
N LEU A 56 3.20 10.26 -1.16
CA LEU A 56 2.47 10.46 -2.41
C LEU A 56 1.37 11.52 -2.30
N ARG A 57 0.86 11.78 -1.11
CA ARG A 57 -0.13 12.85 -0.87
C ARG A 57 0.46 14.24 -1.07
N GLU A 58 1.75 14.43 -0.75
CA GLU A 58 2.42 15.73 -0.85
C GLU A 58 3.02 15.99 -2.24
N ILE A 59 3.05 14.98 -3.12
CA ILE A 59 3.61 15.10 -4.47
C ILE A 59 2.51 15.55 -5.44
N GLU A 60 2.71 16.71 -6.06
CA GLU A 60 1.88 17.14 -7.16
C GLU A 60 2.25 16.41 -8.45
N VAL A 61 1.29 15.72 -9.04
CA VAL A 61 1.46 15.04 -10.32
C VAL A 61 0.42 15.51 -11.33
N ALA A 62 0.89 15.81 -12.54
CA ALA A 62 0.02 16.24 -13.63
C ALA A 62 -0.58 15.05 -14.40
N HIS A 63 0.16 13.95 -14.51
CA HIS A 63 -0.20 12.82 -15.36
C HIS A 63 -1.35 11.98 -14.76
N PRO A 64 -2.42 11.68 -15.53
CA PRO A 64 -3.58 10.94 -15.01
C PRO A 64 -3.25 9.56 -14.44
N ALA A 65 -2.36 8.79 -15.11
CA ALA A 65 -1.95 7.49 -14.61
C ALA A 65 -1.18 7.57 -13.27
N ALA A 66 -0.38 8.62 -13.08
CA ALA A 66 0.28 8.86 -11.80
C ALA A 66 -0.73 9.21 -10.70
N LYS A 67 -1.77 9.97 -11.01
CA LYS A 67 -2.88 10.23 -10.07
C LYS A 67 -3.59 8.93 -9.66
N SER A 68 -3.85 8.04 -10.62
CA SER A 68 -4.45 6.73 -10.32
C SER A 68 -3.57 5.87 -9.39
N MET A 69 -2.25 5.96 -9.50
CA MET A 69 -1.33 5.29 -8.56
C MET A 69 -1.44 5.88 -7.15
N ILE A 70 -1.57 7.20 -7.03
CA ILE A 70 -1.77 7.86 -5.73
C ILE A 70 -3.09 7.42 -5.09
N GLU A 71 -4.17 7.39 -5.86
CA GLU A 71 -5.48 6.90 -5.38
C GLU A 71 -5.43 5.44 -4.96
N LEU A 72 -4.66 4.59 -5.65
CA LEU A 72 -4.44 3.19 -5.23
C LEU A 72 -3.79 3.10 -3.85
N SER A 73 -2.78 3.95 -3.57
CA SER A 73 -2.15 4.02 -2.25
C SER A 73 -3.13 4.50 -1.18
N ARG A 74 -3.95 5.49 -1.51
CA ARG A 74 -4.97 6.03 -0.62
C ARG A 74 -6.01 4.97 -0.25
N THR A 75 -6.54 4.24 -1.24
CA THR A 75 -7.50 3.16 -1.01
C THR A 75 -6.91 2.09 -0.11
N GLN A 76 -5.64 1.70 -0.32
CA GLN A 76 -4.96 0.74 0.54
C GLN A 76 -4.84 1.25 1.99
N ASP A 77 -4.57 2.53 2.18
CA ASP A 77 -4.49 3.14 3.51
C ASP A 77 -5.86 3.17 4.22
N GLU A 78 -6.91 3.53 3.50
CA GLU A 78 -8.28 3.60 4.03
C GLU A 78 -8.84 2.22 4.39
N GLU A 79 -8.55 1.17 3.61
CA GLU A 79 -9.11 -0.16 3.81
C GLU A 79 -8.29 -1.03 4.76
N VAL A 80 -6.97 -0.92 4.75
CA VAL A 80 -6.05 -1.82 5.47
C VAL A 80 -5.18 -1.07 6.47
N GLY A 81 -4.80 0.17 6.18
CA GLY A 81 -3.90 0.99 7.01
C GLY A 81 -2.43 0.61 6.94
N ASP A 82 -2.06 -0.37 6.11
CA ASP A 82 -0.67 -0.82 5.93
C ASP A 82 -0.45 -1.30 4.49
N GLY A 83 0.83 -1.43 4.08
CA GLY A 83 1.20 -1.90 2.75
C GLY A 83 1.05 -0.86 1.64
N THR A 84 0.87 0.40 1.95
CA THR A 84 0.70 1.51 1.00
C THR A 84 1.88 1.65 0.03
N THR A 85 3.11 1.47 0.53
CA THR A 85 4.32 1.47 -0.31
C THR A 85 4.39 0.20 -1.18
N SER A 86 4.07 -0.96 -0.60
CA SER A 86 4.16 -2.26 -1.28
C SER A 86 3.21 -2.35 -2.47
N VAL A 87 1.96 -1.89 -2.32
CA VAL A 87 0.95 -1.95 -3.39
C VAL A 87 1.35 -1.11 -4.60
N ILE A 88 1.95 0.06 -4.38
CA ILE A 88 2.40 0.94 -5.47
C ILE A 88 3.61 0.37 -6.19
N ILE A 89 4.58 -0.16 -5.46
CA ILE A 89 5.75 -0.80 -6.07
C ILE A 89 5.32 -2.02 -6.88
N LEU A 90 4.43 -2.86 -6.33
CA LEU A 90 3.90 -4.02 -7.04
C LEU A 90 3.15 -3.60 -8.32
N ALA A 91 2.28 -2.61 -8.25
CA ALA A 91 1.56 -2.10 -9.40
C ALA A 91 2.52 -1.53 -10.47
N GLY A 92 3.53 -0.77 -10.05
CA GLY A 92 4.56 -0.24 -10.95
C GLY A 92 5.37 -1.34 -11.64
N GLU A 93 5.72 -2.41 -10.92
CA GLU A 93 6.44 -3.56 -11.50
C GLU A 93 5.57 -4.34 -12.49
N VAL A 94 4.31 -4.63 -12.14
CA VAL A 94 3.37 -5.30 -13.05
C VAL A 94 3.23 -4.52 -14.35
N LEU A 95 3.09 -3.20 -14.27
CA LEU A 95 2.99 -2.32 -15.44
C LEU A 95 4.33 -2.29 -16.22
N ALA A 96 5.47 -2.19 -15.55
CA ALA A 96 6.77 -2.21 -16.19
C ALA A 96 7.02 -3.51 -16.95
N HIS A 97 6.67 -4.66 -16.36
CA HIS A 97 6.78 -5.97 -17.01
C HIS A 97 5.79 -6.17 -18.16
N SER A 98 4.68 -5.43 -18.20
CA SER A 98 3.74 -5.46 -19.32
C SER A 98 4.26 -4.71 -20.56
N LEU A 99 5.19 -3.76 -20.37
CA LEU A 99 5.71 -2.92 -21.46
C LEU A 99 6.34 -3.73 -22.62
N PRO A 100 7.30 -4.65 -22.39
CA PRO A 100 7.89 -5.45 -23.47
C PRO A 100 6.88 -6.38 -24.15
N LEU A 101 5.80 -6.78 -23.46
CA LEU A 101 4.73 -7.58 -24.05
C LEU A 101 3.90 -6.76 -25.04
N LEU A 102 3.59 -5.52 -24.66
CA LEU A 102 2.92 -4.56 -25.56
C LEU A 102 3.82 -4.22 -26.76
N GLU A 103 5.13 -4.09 -26.57
CA GLU A 103 6.09 -3.87 -27.66
C GLU A 103 6.14 -5.02 -28.67
N ARG A 104 5.95 -6.23 -28.22
CA ARG A 104 5.82 -7.43 -29.08
C ARG A 104 4.46 -7.53 -29.77
N GLY A 105 3.55 -6.57 -29.57
CA GLY A 105 2.23 -6.55 -30.21
C GLY A 105 1.15 -7.36 -29.50
N LEU A 106 1.39 -7.86 -28.28
CA LEU A 106 0.36 -8.53 -27.49
C LEU A 106 -0.75 -7.52 -27.12
N HIS A 107 -1.98 -7.96 -27.27
CA HIS A 107 -3.13 -7.09 -26.95
C HIS A 107 -3.28 -6.90 -25.44
N PRO A 108 -3.55 -5.71 -24.94
CA PRO A 108 -3.69 -5.44 -23.49
C PRO A 108 -4.67 -6.37 -22.78
N VAL A 109 -5.78 -6.73 -23.41
CA VAL A 109 -6.79 -7.66 -22.86
C VAL A 109 -6.19 -9.03 -22.53
N VAL A 110 -5.29 -9.53 -23.36
CA VAL A 110 -4.61 -10.84 -23.12
C VAL A 110 -3.68 -10.72 -21.91
N ILE A 111 -2.94 -9.64 -21.82
CA ILE A 111 -2.02 -9.37 -20.69
C ILE A 111 -2.83 -9.26 -19.39
N ILE A 112 -3.94 -8.51 -19.39
CA ILE A 112 -4.81 -8.36 -18.22
C ILE A 112 -5.41 -9.71 -17.81
N ALA A 113 -5.85 -10.54 -18.74
CA ALA A 113 -6.39 -11.86 -18.44
C ALA A 113 -5.33 -12.76 -17.76
N ALA A 114 -4.10 -12.74 -18.26
CA ALA A 114 -2.98 -13.48 -17.67
C ALA A 114 -2.65 -13.00 -16.25
N PHE A 115 -2.62 -11.69 -16.01
CA PHE A 115 -2.40 -11.15 -14.66
C PHE A 115 -3.53 -11.49 -13.69
N LYS A 116 -4.79 -11.49 -14.14
CA LYS A 116 -5.93 -11.93 -13.30
C LYS A 116 -5.79 -13.40 -12.89
N GLN A 117 -5.39 -14.26 -13.82
CA GLN A 117 -5.15 -15.68 -13.53
C GLN A 117 -3.98 -15.85 -12.55
N ALA A 118 -2.87 -15.13 -12.76
CA ALA A 118 -1.73 -15.13 -11.86
C ALA A 118 -2.10 -14.63 -10.46
N MET A 119 -2.93 -13.59 -10.35
CA MET A 119 -3.44 -13.09 -9.06
C MET A 119 -4.24 -14.17 -8.32
N THR A 120 -5.15 -14.87 -9.01
CA THR A 120 -5.94 -15.95 -8.40
C THR A 120 -5.04 -17.07 -7.85
N GLN A 121 -4.03 -17.47 -8.62
CA GLN A 121 -3.06 -18.49 -8.18
C GLN A 121 -2.21 -17.98 -6.99
N ALA A 122 -1.77 -16.73 -7.03
CA ALA A 122 -0.99 -16.13 -5.95
C ALA A 122 -1.79 -16.10 -4.64
N LEU A 123 -3.08 -15.75 -4.69
CA LEU A 123 -3.96 -15.75 -3.51
C LEU A 123 -4.10 -17.15 -2.92
N GLN A 124 -4.29 -18.18 -3.75
CA GLN A 124 -4.35 -19.57 -3.28
C GLN A 124 -3.04 -20.01 -2.61
N ILE A 125 -1.90 -19.63 -3.18
CA ILE A 125 -0.59 -19.94 -2.59
C ILE A 125 -0.44 -19.23 -1.25
N ILE A 126 -0.77 -17.93 -1.17
CA ILE A 126 -0.68 -17.15 0.07
C ILE A 126 -1.56 -17.78 1.16
N GLU A 127 -2.77 -18.19 0.82
CA GLU A 127 -3.66 -18.87 1.76
C GLU A 127 -3.08 -20.19 2.26
N SER A 128 -2.46 -20.98 1.36
CA SER A 128 -1.86 -22.27 1.70
C SER A 128 -0.63 -22.18 2.61
N VAL A 129 0.10 -21.05 2.56
CA VAL A 129 1.32 -20.82 3.38
C VAL A 129 1.06 -19.93 4.58
N SER A 130 -0.15 -19.38 4.71
CA SER A 130 -0.52 -18.52 5.84
C SER A 130 -0.55 -19.32 7.15
N MET A 131 -0.06 -18.72 8.22
CA MET A 131 -0.13 -19.30 9.55
C MET A 131 -1.30 -18.67 10.32
N PRO A 132 -2.15 -19.48 10.96
CA PRO A 132 -3.22 -18.95 11.79
C PRO A 132 -2.64 -18.20 12.99
N VAL A 133 -3.27 -17.09 13.35
CA VAL A 133 -2.87 -16.25 14.49
C VAL A 133 -4.00 -16.23 15.51
N ASP A 134 -3.67 -16.46 16.78
CA ASP A 134 -4.63 -16.27 17.86
C ASP A 134 -4.72 -14.80 18.26
N VAL A 135 -5.79 -14.14 17.84
CA VAL A 135 -6.06 -12.73 18.17
C VAL A 135 -6.24 -12.47 19.66
N ARG A 136 -6.46 -13.51 20.48
CA ARG A 136 -6.58 -13.41 21.94
C ARG A 136 -5.21 -13.45 22.62
N ASN A 137 -4.20 -13.96 21.95
CA ASN A 137 -2.84 -14.05 22.48
C ASN A 137 -2.10 -12.72 22.32
N ASP A 138 -1.86 -12.03 23.43
CA ASP A 138 -1.19 -10.73 23.44
C ASP A 138 0.22 -10.77 22.86
N ASP A 139 0.97 -11.85 23.14
CA ASP A 139 2.36 -11.97 22.69
C ASP A 139 2.44 -12.16 21.16
N GLU A 140 1.51 -12.88 20.56
CA GLU A 140 1.43 -13.02 19.11
C GLU A 140 1.02 -11.71 18.46
N MET A 141 0.00 -11.05 19.00
CA MET A 141 -0.44 -9.75 18.50
C MET A 141 0.64 -8.68 18.61
N LEU A 142 1.38 -8.63 19.71
CA LEU A 142 2.49 -7.69 19.86
C LEU A 142 3.62 -7.93 18.85
N LYS A 143 3.90 -9.19 18.47
CA LYS A 143 4.87 -9.51 17.42
C LYS A 143 4.42 -8.97 16.06
N ILE A 144 3.15 -9.14 15.71
CA ILE A 144 2.58 -8.64 14.45
C ILE A 144 2.63 -7.11 14.41
N ILE A 145 2.16 -6.44 15.46
CA ILE A 145 2.20 -4.98 15.57
C ILE A 145 3.64 -4.48 15.46
N ARG A 146 4.60 -5.16 16.10
CA ARG A 146 6.02 -4.79 16.01
C ARG A 146 6.57 -4.85 14.59
N THR A 147 6.13 -5.79 13.75
CA THR A 147 6.55 -5.83 12.34
C THR A 147 6.05 -4.64 11.54
N SER A 148 4.82 -4.19 11.81
CA SER A 148 4.24 -3.01 11.15
C SER A 148 4.91 -1.69 11.60
N ILE A 149 5.19 -1.54 12.89
CA ILE A 149 5.76 -0.31 13.46
C ILE A 149 7.29 -0.27 13.33
N GLY A 150 7.95 -1.41 13.20
CA GLY A 150 9.41 -1.54 13.32
C GLY A 150 10.22 -0.77 12.28
N THR A 151 9.66 -0.44 11.14
CA THR A 151 10.28 0.37 10.08
C THR A 151 9.97 1.85 10.17
N LYS A 152 9.09 2.26 11.09
CA LYS A 152 8.64 3.62 11.27
C LYS A 152 9.52 4.37 12.30
N PHE A 153 9.45 5.69 12.29
CA PHE A 153 10.20 6.54 13.22
C PHE A 153 9.93 6.22 14.70
N VAL A 154 8.72 5.78 15.01
CA VAL A 154 8.29 5.38 16.36
C VAL A 154 8.93 4.08 16.88
N SER A 155 9.69 3.39 16.06
CA SER A 155 10.39 2.14 16.45
C SER A 155 11.29 2.29 17.68
N ARG A 156 11.76 3.51 17.97
CA ARG A 156 12.53 3.82 19.20
C ARG A 156 11.75 3.55 20.49
N TRP A 157 10.43 3.62 20.45
CA TRP A 157 9.51 3.36 21.56
C TRP A 157 8.62 2.17 21.28
N SER A 158 9.11 1.19 20.50
CA SER A 158 8.29 0.12 19.91
C SER A 158 7.46 -0.63 20.95
N ASP A 159 8.03 -1.00 22.11
CA ASP A 159 7.29 -1.76 23.14
C ASP A 159 6.12 -0.98 23.72
N LEU A 160 6.32 0.30 24.02
CA LEU A 160 5.24 1.17 24.49
C LEU A 160 4.17 1.35 23.41
N MET A 161 4.59 1.67 22.20
CA MET A 161 3.67 1.94 21.08
C MET A 161 2.89 0.69 20.67
N CYS A 162 3.52 -0.49 20.63
CA CYS A 162 2.83 -1.75 20.36
C CYS A 162 1.75 -2.05 21.39
N ARG A 163 2.02 -1.86 22.68
CA ARG A 163 1.03 -2.08 23.74
C ARG A 163 -0.11 -1.06 23.69
N LEU A 164 0.20 0.20 23.41
CA LEU A 164 -0.83 1.24 23.25
C LEU A 164 -1.72 0.95 22.04
N ALA A 165 -1.14 0.58 20.90
CA ALA A 165 -1.88 0.21 19.69
C ALA A 165 -2.79 -1.00 19.95
N LEU A 166 -2.27 -2.07 20.56
CA LEU A 166 -3.05 -3.24 20.90
C LEU A 166 -4.23 -2.90 21.81
N LYS A 167 -3.99 -2.10 22.86
CA LYS A 167 -5.03 -1.66 23.79
C LYS A 167 -6.09 -0.81 23.09
N ALA A 168 -5.67 0.14 22.25
CA ALA A 168 -6.59 1.01 21.51
C ALA A 168 -7.49 0.22 20.58
N VAL A 169 -6.91 -0.70 19.77
CA VAL A 169 -7.67 -1.54 18.85
C VAL A 169 -8.65 -2.44 19.61
N ARG A 170 -8.22 -3.10 20.69
CA ARG A 170 -9.11 -3.95 21.49
C ARG A 170 -10.25 -3.19 22.17
N THR A 171 -10.07 -1.90 22.45
CA THR A 171 -11.12 -1.08 23.04
C THR A 171 -12.27 -0.81 22.06
N VAL A 172 -11.96 -0.70 20.77
CA VAL A 172 -12.95 -0.38 19.72
C VAL A 172 -13.35 -1.60 18.88
N ALA A 173 -12.58 -2.69 18.93
CA ALA A 173 -12.87 -3.88 18.15
C ALA A 173 -14.12 -4.61 18.70
N CYS A 174 -15.12 -4.75 17.87
CA CYS A 174 -16.23 -5.66 18.12
C CYS A 174 -15.82 -7.06 17.65
N ILE A 175 -15.54 -7.97 18.57
CA ILE A 175 -15.31 -9.37 18.23
C ILE A 175 -16.70 -10.00 18.08
N ASP A 176 -17.06 -10.42 16.88
CA ASP A 176 -18.29 -11.14 16.62
C ASP A 176 -18.38 -12.38 17.54
N GLY A 177 -19.29 -12.36 18.48
CA GLY A 177 -19.48 -13.40 19.50
C GLY A 177 -19.69 -12.92 20.93
N SER A 178 -19.47 -11.64 21.24
CA SER A 178 -19.70 -11.09 22.60
C SER A 178 -20.85 -10.10 22.70
N ALA A 179 -21.68 -9.98 21.67
CA ALA A 179 -22.86 -9.11 21.68
C ALA A 179 -24.11 -9.83 22.22
N SER A 180 -24.01 -10.50 23.39
CA SER A 180 -25.20 -10.90 24.13
C SER A 180 -24.92 -11.20 25.59
N SER A 181 -24.69 -10.17 26.39
CA SER A 181 -25.06 -10.17 27.80
C SER A 181 -24.76 -8.82 28.46
N ASN A 182 -25.49 -7.77 28.11
CA ASN A 182 -25.77 -6.67 29.00
C ASN A 182 -27.03 -5.93 28.57
N SER A 183 -28.15 -6.68 28.51
CA SER A 183 -29.47 -6.10 28.64
C SER A 183 -30.11 -6.72 29.88
N GLY A 184 -30.10 -5.99 30.98
CA GLY A 184 -30.97 -6.32 32.11
C GLY A 184 -30.27 -6.40 33.44
N SER A 185 -30.26 -5.27 34.15
CA SER A 185 -30.88 -5.17 35.47
C SER A 185 -30.50 -3.88 36.17
N GLN A 186 -31.53 -3.09 36.30
CA GLN A 186 -31.78 -2.10 37.36
C GLN A 186 -30.80 -0.91 37.50
#